data_55e669482939892e28f118012c156d35
#
_entry.id   55e669482939892e28f118012c156d35
#
_cell.length_a   1.000
_cell.length_b   1.000
_cell.length_c   1.000
_cell.angle_alpha   90.00
_cell.angle_beta   90.00
_cell.angle_gamma   90.00
#
_symmetry.space_group_name_H-M   'P 1'
#
loop_
_entity.id
_entity.type
_entity.pdbx_description
1 polymer ?
#
loop_
_entity_poly.entity_id
_entity_poly.type
_entity_poly.pdbx_seq_one_letter_code
_entity_poly.pdbx_strand_id
1 'polypeptide(L)'
;MASRANVPPARAQAVDQSVARLFEAFDRVPVAAVIRHAEDLPRALASQVPAIFFVRAPAFHLGPLVWAVQARGKMAFVHIDLIAGLGKDRAGVAFLAREIGVNGIITSHSGLVAAARADRVIAVQRLLLYDDLGLHSAMAAVEHARPDIVEVQPAVIFPLVADLIRARHPVPIIVGGFVTEPHQREAALQRGARAISTSTVSLWP
;
A
#
# COMPACT_ATOMS: atom_id res chain seq x y z
N MET A 1 31.07 -3.94 -6.81
CA MET A 1 30.87 -2.77 -5.93
C MET A 1 29.77 -1.91 -6.54
N ALA A 2 28.51 -2.10 -6.12
CA ALA A 2 27.39 -1.33 -6.63
C ALA A 2 27.29 -0.03 -5.80
N SER A 3 27.34 1.10 -6.49
CA SER A 3 27.21 2.47 -5.97
C SER A 3 25.93 2.58 -5.12
N ARG A 4 26.07 2.97 -3.85
CA ARG A 4 24.97 3.46 -3.01
C ARG A 4 24.41 4.70 -3.70
N ALA A 5 23.24 4.60 -4.31
CA ALA A 5 22.49 5.77 -4.75
C ALA A 5 22.21 6.63 -3.51
N ASN A 6 22.94 7.71 -3.38
CA ASN A 6 22.90 8.65 -2.27
C ASN A 6 21.61 9.48 -2.42
N VAL A 7 20.49 9.02 -1.81
CA VAL A 7 19.28 9.83 -1.71
C VAL A 7 19.57 10.98 -0.75
N PRO A 8 19.41 12.24 -1.15
CA PRO A 8 19.66 13.37 -0.26
C PRO A 8 18.82 13.30 1.01
N PRO A 9 19.37 13.58 2.20
CA PRO A 9 18.73 13.35 3.50
C PRO A 9 17.37 14.05 3.67
N ALA A 10 17.16 15.23 3.11
CA ALA A 10 15.88 15.96 3.15
C ALA A 10 14.74 15.24 2.40
N ARG A 11 15.03 14.29 1.51
CA ARG A 11 14.09 13.56 0.67
C ARG A 11 13.57 12.30 1.34
N ALA A 12 14.42 11.60 2.07
CA ALA A 12 14.03 10.46 2.90
C ALA A 12 13.09 10.93 4.01
N GLN A 13 13.39 12.05 4.66
CA GLN A 13 12.58 12.65 5.72
C GLN A 13 11.13 12.96 5.32
N ALA A 14 10.88 13.41 4.07
CA ALA A 14 9.51 13.72 3.62
C ALA A 14 8.64 12.47 3.44
N VAL A 15 9.21 11.35 2.94
CA VAL A 15 8.50 10.07 2.84
C VAL A 15 8.27 9.49 4.23
N ASP A 16 9.29 9.51 5.09
CA ASP A 16 9.18 9.02 6.47
C ASP A 16 8.10 9.77 7.24
N GLN A 17 7.99 11.10 7.08
CA GLN A 17 6.92 11.91 7.67
C GLN A 17 5.55 11.54 7.10
N SER A 18 5.45 11.25 5.80
CA SER A 18 4.20 10.83 5.17
C SER A 18 3.76 9.45 5.66
N VAL A 19 4.69 8.52 5.83
CA VAL A 19 4.44 7.19 6.43
C VAL A 19 4.00 7.36 7.89
N ALA A 20 4.67 8.18 8.68
CA ALA A 20 4.31 8.44 10.07
C ALA A 20 2.87 8.98 10.19
N ARG A 21 2.52 10.02 9.40
CA ARG A 21 1.16 10.58 9.34
C ARG A 21 0.10 9.55 8.95
N LEU A 22 0.41 8.68 7.99
CA LEU A 22 -0.49 7.60 7.59
C LEU A 22 -0.78 6.67 8.77
N PHE A 23 0.26 6.25 9.49
CA PHE A 23 0.09 5.33 10.61
C PHE A 23 -0.51 5.99 11.86
N GLU A 24 -0.25 7.26 12.11
CA GLU A 24 -1.00 8.04 13.12
C GLU A 24 -2.52 8.09 12.80
N ALA A 25 -2.86 8.18 11.52
CA ALA A 25 -4.27 8.11 11.10
C ALA A 25 -4.83 6.70 11.21
N PHE A 26 -4.05 5.66 10.87
CA PHE A 26 -4.45 4.26 11.05
C PHE A 26 -4.57 3.86 12.52
N ASP A 27 -3.85 4.47 13.44
CA ASP A 27 -4.01 4.22 14.90
C ASP A 27 -5.43 4.62 15.37
N ARG A 28 -6.09 5.56 14.67
CA ARG A 28 -7.49 5.95 14.92
C ARG A 28 -8.47 5.13 14.11
N VAL A 29 -8.19 4.90 12.83
CA VAL A 29 -9.05 4.17 11.88
C VAL A 29 -8.16 3.20 11.07
N PRO A 30 -7.97 1.96 11.54
CA PRO A 30 -7.03 1.00 10.94
C PRO A 30 -7.58 0.32 9.67
N VAL A 31 -8.18 1.11 8.78
CA VAL A 31 -8.82 0.63 7.55
C VAL A 31 -8.43 1.52 6.37
N ALA A 32 -7.92 0.90 5.29
CA ALA A 32 -7.82 1.51 3.97
C ALA A 32 -8.97 0.99 3.09
N ALA A 33 -9.68 1.90 2.44
CA ALA A 33 -10.72 1.52 1.48
C ALA A 33 -10.09 1.10 0.14
N VAL A 34 -10.47 -0.05 -0.37
CA VAL A 34 -10.01 -0.55 -1.67
C VAL A 34 -11.10 -0.33 -2.71
N ILE A 35 -10.83 0.52 -3.70
CA ILE A 35 -11.74 0.83 -4.79
C ILE A 35 -11.50 -0.12 -5.97
N ARG A 36 -12.51 -0.97 -6.23
CA ARG A 36 -12.59 -1.85 -7.40
C ARG A 36 -13.50 -1.29 -8.48
N HIS A 37 -14.51 -0.54 -8.06
CA HIS A 37 -15.54 0.05 -8.91
C HIS A 37 -15.63 1.55 -8.58
N ALA A 38 -15.75 2.39 -9.61
CA ALA A 38 -15.79 3.85 -9.43
C ALA A 38 -16.98 4.32 -8.58
N GLU A 39 -18.07 3.56 -8.59
CA GLU A 39 -19.30 3.81 -7.82
C GLU A 39 -19.11 3.71 -6.30
N ASP A 40 -18.06 3.04 -5.83
CA ASP A 40 -17.74 2.94 -4.39
C ASP A 40 -16.99 4.18 -3.88
N LEU A 41 -16.38 4.97 -4.76
CA LEU A 41 -15.55 6.11 -4.38
C LEU A 41 -16.31 7.15 -3.52
N PRO A 42 -17.54 7.56 -3.83
CA PRO A 42 -18.29 8.52 -3.00
C PRO A 42 -18.42 8.05 -1.54
N ARG A 43 -18.66 6.76 -1.32
CA ARG A 43 -18.75 6.17 0.02
C ARG A 43 -17.39 6.20 0.75
N ALA A 44 -16.30 5.84 0.06
CA ALA A 44 -14.96 5.91 0.63
C ALA A 44 -14.56 7.35 0.98
N LEU A 45 -14.95 8.34 0.15
CA LEU A 45 -14.71 9.75 0.41
C LEU A 45 -15.49 10.26 1.63
N ALA A 46 -16.70 9.76 1.85
CA ALA A 46 -17.56 10.14 2.98
C ALA A 46 -17.19 9.43 4.29
N SER A 47 -16.53 8.25 4.23
CA SER A 47 -16.11 7.47 5.40
C SER A 47 -14.93 8.11 6.13
N GLN A 48 -14.55 7.57 7.30
CA GLN A 48 -13.42 8.06 8.09
C GLN A 48 -12.07 7.41 7.71
N VAL A 49 -12.04 6.54 6.70
CA VAL A 49 -10.78 5.89 6.27
C VAL A 49 -9.72 6.93 5.89
N PRO A 50 -8.48 6.81 6.36
CA PRO A 50 -7.43 7.78 6.06
C PRO A 50 -6.77 7.57 4.68
N ALA A 51 -6.94 6.38 4.10
CA ALA A 51 -6.31 6.03 2.82
C ALA A 51 -7.29 5.30 1.89
N ILE A 52 -7.15 5.56 0.59
CA ILE A 52 -7.91 4.91 -0.47
C ILE A 52 -6.94 4.28 -1.46
N PHE A 53 -7.12 2.98 -1.73
CA PHE A 53 -6.31 2.17 -2.62
C PHE A 53 -7.07 1.90 -3.92
N PHE A 54 -6.58 2.43 -5.03
CA PHE A 54 -7.12 2.16 -6.36
C PHE A 54 -6.48 0.90 -6.94
N VAL A 55 -7.27 -0.16 -7.09
CA VAL A 55 -6.81 -1.45 -7.62
C VAL A 55 -7.33 -1.70 -9.05
N ARG A 56 -8.30 -0.93 -9.51
CA ARG A 56 -8.79 -0.96 -10.89
C ARG A 56 -9.25 0.42 -11.30
N ALA A 57 -8.55 1.02 -12.23
CA ALA A 57 -8.97 2.25 -12.90
C ALA A 57 -8.22 2.34 -14.22
N PRO A 58 -8.79 2.92 -15.28
CA PRO A 58 -8.02 3.33 -16.45
C PRO A 58 -7.03 4.44 -16.07
N ALA A 59 -5.80 4.39 -16.59
CA ALA A 59 -4.75 5.36 -16.26
C ALA A 59 -5.18 6.81 -16.46
N PHE A 60 -5.95 7.09 -17.53
CA PHE A 60 -6.42 8.43 -17.88
C PHE A 60 -7.52 8.99 -16.94
N HIS A 61 -8.11 8.16 -16.08
CA HIS A 61 -9.06 8.62 -15.06
C HIS A 61 -8.42 8.86 -13.68
N LEU A 62 -7.14 8.45 -13.47
CA LEU A 62 -6.52 8.50 -12.15
C LEU A 62 -6.37 9.92 -11.60
N GLY A 63 -6.01 10.91 -12.43
CA GLY A 63 -5.79 12.28 -11.97
C GLY A 63 -6.97 12.85 -11.17
N PRO A 64 -8.19 12.94 -11.77
CA PRO A 64 -9.38 13.40 -11.05
C PRO A 64 -9.72 12.57 -9.80
N LEU A 65 -9.53 11.25 -9.83
CA LEU A 65 -9.80 10.36 -8.70
C LEU A 65 -8.85 10.63 -7.53
N VAL A 66 -7.54 10.73 -7.81
CA VAL A 66 -6.52 11.04 -6.81
C VAL A 66 -6.75 12.42 -6.21
N TRP A 67 -7.03 13.42 -7.04
CA TRP A 67 -7.34 14.77 -6.58
C TRP A 67 -8.56 14.78 -5.63
N ALA A 68 -9.64 14.07 -5.99
CA ALA A 68 -10.84 13.99 -5.16
C ALA A 68 -10.56 13.39 -3.77
N VAL A 69 -9.67 12.39 -3.70
CA VAL A 69 -9.22 11.78 -2.43
C VAL A 69 -8.43 12.78 -1.59
N GLN A 70 -7.45 13.44 -2.20
CA GLN A 70 -6.56 14.38 -1.53
C GLN A 70 -7.30 15.65 -1.06
N ALA A 71 -8.29 16.10 -1.82
CA ALA A 71 -9.17 17.22 -1.44
C ALA A 71 -9.99 16.94 -0.16
N ARG A 72 -10.14 15.67 0.24
CA ARG A 72 -10.75 15.25 1.51
C ARG A 72 -9.72 15.00 2.63
N GLY A 73 -8.46 15.37 2.43
CA GLY A 73 -7.38 15.16 3.39
C GLY A 73 -6.95 13.69 3.52
N LYS A 74 -7.38 12.82 2.61
CA LYS A 74 -7.05 11.39 2.58
C LYS A 74 -5.85 11.12 1.67
N MET A 75 -5.18 9.99 1.89
CA MET A 75 -4.07 9.57 1.03
C MET A 75 -4.55 8.63 -0.09
N ALA A 76 -4.10 8.90 -1.32
CA ALA A 76 -4.41 8.10 -2.50
C ALA A 76 -3.24 7.19 -2.85
N PHE A 77 -3.49 5.88 -2.90
CA PHE A 77 -2.54 4.86 -3.32
C PHE A 77 -3.03 4.19 -4.60
N VAL A 78 -2.12 3.84 -5.48
CA VAL A 78 -2.43 3.18 -6.76
C VAL A 78 -1.68 1.87 -6.87
N HIS A 79 -2.41 0.78 -7.16
CA HIS A 79 -1.82 -0.52 -7.43
C HIS A 79 -1.39 -0.60 -8.91
N ILE A 80 -0.16 -0.20 -9.19
CA ILE A 80 0.35 -0.05 -10.57
C ILE A 80 0.19 -1.33 -11.40
N ASP A 81 0.35 -2.51 -10.81
CA ASP A 81 0.27 -3.80 -11.51
C ASP A 81 -1.12 -4.07 -12.12
N LEU A 82 -2.17 -3.38 -11.62
CA LEU A 82 -3.57 -3.62 -11.97
C LEU A 82 -4.21 -2.45 -12.75
N ILE A 83 -3.47 -1.38 -13.01
CA ILE A 83 -3.96 -0.22 -13.77
C ILE A 83 -3.91 -0.51 -15.27
N ALA A 84 -5.07 -0.37 -15.92
CA ALA A 84 -5.17 -0.53 -17.37
C ALA A 84 -4.59 0.69 -18.09
N GLY A 85 -3.82 0.46 -19.15
CA GLY A 85 -3.24 1.53 -19.97
C GLY A 85 -2.00 2.20 -19.34
N LEU A 86 -1.40 1.61 -18.29
CA LEU A 86 -0.19 2.09 -17.65
C LEU A 86 0.94 1.06 -17.76
N GLY A 87 2.14 1.52 -18.12
CA GLY A 87 3.35 0.68 -18.10
C GLY A 87 3.70 0.24 -16.68
N LYS A 88 4.03 -1.06 -16.53
CA LYS A 88 4.49 -1.63 -15.25
C LYS A 88 6.02 -1.54 -15.19
N ASP A 89 6.51 -0.32 -15.31
CA ASP A 89 7.92 0.02 -15.43
C ASP A 89 8.23 1.33 -14.71
N ARG A 90 9.48 1.77 -14.80
CA ARG A 90 9.93 3.01 -14.17
C ARG A 90 9.21 4.25 -14.72
N ALA A 91 8.83 4.26 -16.01
CA ALA A 91 8.11 5.39 -16.59
C ALA A 91 6.69 5.48 -16.05
N GLY A 92 6.00 4.33 -15.88
CA GLY A 92 4.70 4.27 -15.23
C GLY A 92 4.73 4.74 -13.77
N VAL A 93 5.76 4.37 -13.02
CA VAL A 93 5.98 4.87 -11.65
C VAL A 93 6.19 6.39 -11.65
N ALA A 94 7.06 6.92 -12.53
CA ALA A 94 7.31 8.35 -12.64
C ALA A 94 6.04 9.13 -13.02
N PHE A 95 5.23 8.60 -13.92
CA PHE A 95 3.92 9.17 -14.30
C PHE A 95 2.98 9.26 -13.09
N LEU A 96 2.81 8.17 -12.34
CA LEU A 96 1.97 8.18 -11.14
C LEU A 96 2.46 9.17 -10.08
N ALA A 97 3.78 9.24 -9.87
CA ALA A 97 4.37 10.09 -8.85
C ALA A 97 4.35 11.57 -9.22
N ARG A 98 4.69 11.92 -10.46
CA ARG A 98 4.98 13.30 -10.87
C ARG A 98 3.80 13.98 -11.57
N GLU A 99 3.08 13.24 -12.42
CA GLU A 99 1.95 13.79 -13.19
C GLU A 99 0.62 13.61 -12.46
N ILE A 100 0.39 12.42 -11.88
CA ILE A 100 -0.85 12.13 -11.13
C ILE A 100 -0.74 12.62 -9.67
N GLY A 101 0.46 12.60 -9.08
CA GLY A 101 0.70 13.08 -7.72
C GLY A 101 0.16 12.13 -6.64
N VAL A 102 0.25 10.81 -6.83
CA VAL A 102 -0.19 9.83 -5.84
C VAL A 102 0.63 9.92 -4.55
N ASN A 103 0.03 9.59 -3.40
CA ASN A 103 0.77 9.53 -2.13
C ASN A 103 1.61 8.25 -2.02
N GLY A 104 1.18 7.17 -2.67
CA GLY A 104 1.93 5.92 -2.68
C GLY A 104 1.57 5.00 -3.84
N ILE A 105 2.47 4.04 -4.07
CA ILE A 105 2.33 3.03 -5.11
C ILE A 105 2.38 1.66 -4.46
N ILE A 106 1.45 0.79 -4.84
CA ILE A 106 1.39 -0.61 -4.40
C ILE A 106 1.81 -1.48 -5.58
N THR A 107 2.73 -2.41 -5.34
CA THR A 107 3.21 -3.33 -6.36
C THR A 107 3.72 -4.63 -5.76
N SER A 108 3.63 -5.72 -6.52
CA SER A 108 4.27 -7.00 -6.19
C SER A 108 5.70 -7.12 -6.73
N HIS A 109 6.14 -6.14 -7.55
CA HIS A 109 7.45 -6.16 -8.21
C HIS A 109 8.49 -5.33 -7.44
N SER A 110 9.52 -5.97 -6.91
CA SER A 110 10.61 -5.33 -6.13
C SER A 110 11.31 -4.20 -6.88
N GLY A 111 11.47 -4.31 -8.21
CA GLY A 111 12.07 -3.26 -9.03
C GLY A 111 11.24 -1.97 -9.06
N LEU A 112 9.90 -2.08 -9.00
CA LEU A 112 9.01 -0.92 -8.96
C LEU A 112 8.98 -0.27 -7.57
N VAL A 113 9.19 -1.04 -6.49
CA VAL A 113 9.38 -0.50 -5.15
C VAL A 113 10.58 0.45 -5.11
N ALA A 114 11.72 0.04 -5.67
CA ALA A 114 12.90 0.89 -5.75
C ALA A 114 12.64 2.16 -6.59
N ALA A 115 11.88 2.05 -7.69
CA ALA A 115 11.50 3.19 -8.52
C ALA A 115 10.58 4.16 -7.76
N ALA A 116 9.55 3.67 -7.04
CA ALA A 116 8.63 4.48 -6.24
C ALA A 116 9.39 5.28 -5.17
N ARG A 117 10.32 4.64 -4.46
CA ARG A 117 11.19 5.31 -3.49
C ARG A 117 12.06 6.39 -4.12
N ALA A 118 12.60 6.13 -5.31
CA ALA A 118 13.38 7.13 -6.06
C ALA A 118 12.53 8.36 -6.45
N ASP A 119 11.27 8.16 -6.76
CA ASP A 119 10.30 9.22 -7.08
C ASP A 119 9.56 9.80 -5.85
N ARG A 120 9.96 9.41 -4.63
CA ARG A 120 9.51 9.98 -3.35
C ARG A 120 8.03 9.82 -3.05
N VAL A 121 7.45 8.73 -3.49
CA VAL A 121 6.13 8.29 -3.07
C VAL A 121 6.27 7.08 -2.15
N ILE A 122 5.32 6.88 -1.26
CA ILE A 122 5.31 5.72 -0.34
C ILE A 122 5.29 4.44 -1.17
N ALA A 123 6.27 3.58 -0.97
CA ALA A 123 6.38 2.30 -1.66
C ALA A 123 5.80 1.18 -0.81
N VAL A 124 4.68 0.61 -1.27
CA VAL A 124 4.03 -0.54 -0.62
C VAL A 124 4.34 -1.79 -1.43
N GLN A 125 5.03 -2.75 -0.84
CA GLN A 125 5.25 -4.05 -1.47
C GLN A 125 4.18 -5.03 -1.06
N ARG A 126 3.41 -5.53 -2.04
CA ARG A 126 2.42 -6.58 -1.83
C ARG A 126 3.09 -7.93 -1.84
N LEU A 127 2.81 -8.73 -0.81
CA LEU A 127 3.20 -10.13 -0.70
C LEU A 127 1.97 -11.01 -0.90
N LEU A 128 2.02 -11.87 -1.93
CA LEU A 128 1.00 -12.89 -2.16
C LEU A 128 1.54 -14.21 -1.60
N LEU A 129 0.94 -14.70 -0.52
CA LEU A 129 1.41 -15.87 0.20
C LEU A 129 0.50 -17.07 -0.08
N TYR A 130 1.07 -18.13 -0.63
CA TYR A 130 0.35 -19.36 -0.96
C TYR A 130 0.87 -20.56 -0.15
N ASP A 131 2.18 -20.59 0.13
CA ASP A 131 2.89 -21.66 0.83
C ASP A 131 4.18 -21.15 1.47
N ASP A 132 4.92 -22.03 2.11
CA ASP A 132 6.19 -21.71 2.80
C ASP A 132 7.27 -21.22 1.84
N LEU A 133 7.35 -21.78 0.64
CA LEU A 133 8.33 -21.39 -0.37
C LEU A 133 8.03 -19.97 -0.87
N GLY A 134 6.76 -19.66 -1.09
CA GLY A 134 6.28 -18.33 -1.41
C GLY A 134 6.60 -17.33 -0.32
N LEU A 135 6.43 -17.70 0.95
CA LEU A 135 6.80 -16.86 2.09
C LEU A 135 8.30 -16.53 2.09
N HIS A 136 9.17 -17.54 1.94
CA HIS A 136 10.63 -17.31 1.91
C HIS A 136 11.05 -16.40 0.75
N SER A 137 10.48 -16.62 -0.44
CA SER A 137 10.75 -15.80 -1.63
C SER A 137 10.28 -14.35 -1.44
N ALA A 138 9.09 -14.17 -0.86
CA ALA A 138 8.53 -12.86 -0.56
C ALA A 138 9.38 -12.10 0.46
N MET A 139 9.88 -12.77 1.49
CA MET A 139 10.75 -12.18 2.51
C MET A 139 12.08 -11.71 1.90
N ALA A 140 12.73 -12.53 1.06
CA ALA A 140 13.95 -12.15 0.35
C ALA A 140 13.72 -10.92 -0.57
N ALA A 141 12.55 -10.86 -1.22
CA ALA A 141 12.16 -9.73 -2.06
C ALA A 141 12.03 -8.42 -1.25
N VAL A 142 11.46 -8.48 -0.04
CA VAL A 142 11.35 -7.32 0.87
C VAL A 142 12.72 -6.85 1.35
N GLU A 143 13.60 -7.77 1.73
CA GLU A 143 14.99 -7.45 2.13
C GLU A 143 15.74 -6.69 1.05
N HIS A 144 15.55 -7.11 -0.20
CA HIS A 144 16.22 -6.48 -1.35
C HIS A 144 15.59 -5.12 -1.69
N ALA A 145 14.27 -5.04 -1.78
CA ALA A 145 13.56 -3.86 -2.24
C ALA A 145 13.44 -2.76 -1.19
N ARG A 146 13.41 -3.13 0.10
CA ARG A 146 13.26 -2.22 1.26
C ARG A 146 12.06 -1.29 1.12
N PRO A 147 10.83 -1.81 1.00
CA PRO A 147 9.63 -1.00 0.93
C PRO A 147 9.43 -0.18 2.20
N ASP A 148 8.62 0.87 2.12
CA ASP A 148 8.21 1.64 3.29
C ASP A 148 7.10 0.94 4.07
N ILE A 149 6.28 0.13 3.38
CA ILE A 149 5.16 -0.64 3.94
C ILE A 149 5.11 -2.00 3.22
N VAL A 150 4.73 -3.04 3.96
CA VAL A 150 4.40 -4.36 3.40
C VAL A 150 2.90 -4.58 3.46
N GLU A 151 2.28 -5.00 2.37
CA GLU A 151 0.90 -5.48 2.33
C GLU A 151 0.88 -6.99 2.16
N VAL A 152 0.41 -7.73 3.18
CA VAL A 152 0.29 -9.19 3.16
C VAL A 152 -1.09 -9.60 2.66
N GLN A 153 -1.15 -10.48 1.67
CA GLN A 153 -2.39 -11.07 1.16
C GLN A 153 -2.23 -12.59 0.95
N PRO A 154 -3.28 -13.37 1.22
CA PRO A 154 -4.55 -12.97 1.83
C PRO A 154 -4.44 -12.76 3.35
N ALA A 155 -5.28 -11.89 3.90
CA ALA A 155 -5.26 -11.53 5.32
C ALA A 155 -5.45 -12.72 6.26
N VAL A 156 -6.19 -13.73 5.86
CA VAL A 156 -6.47 -14.94 6.66
C VAL A 156 -5.21 -15.73 7.02
N ILE A 157 -4.14 -15.62 6.24
CA ILE A 157 -2.85 -16.30 6.51
C ILE A 157 -2.01 -15.50 7.51
N PHE A 158 -2.21 -14.19 7.59
CA PHE A 158 -1.34 -13.32 8.37
C PHE A 158 -1.16 -13.76 9.84
N PRO A 159 -2.20 -14.19 10.59
CA PRO A 159 -2.02 -14.66 11.97
C PRO A 159 -1.02 -15.81 12.12
N LEU A 160 -0.84 -16.63 11.09
CA LEU A 160 0.09 -17.78 11.10
C LEU A 160 1.53 -17.39 10.82
N VAL A 161 1.75 -16.32 10.04
CA VAL A 161 3.07 -15.91 9.56
C VAL A 161 3.57 -14.60 10.15
N ALA A 162 2.76 -13.92 10.95
CA ALA A 162 3.04 -12.59 11.48
C ALA A 162 4.38 -12.50 12.22
N ASP A 163 4.67 -13.46 13.08
CA ASP A 163 5.91 -13.47 13.87
C ASP A 163 7.14 -13.69 13.00
N LEU A 164 7.03 -14.55 11.97
CA LEU A 164 8.10 -14.79 11.00
C LEU A 164 8.43 -13.54 10.19
N ILE A 165 7.40 -12.82 9.73
CA ILE A 165 7.58 -11.60 8.95
C ILE A 165 8.20 -10.51 9.82
N ARG A 166 7.68 -10.27 11.02
CA ARG A 166 8.17 -9.22 11.92
C ARG A 166 9.59 -9.46 12.43
N ALA A 167 9.96 -10.72 12.65
CA ALA A 167 11.31 -11.05 13.09
C ALA A 167 12.39 -10.69 12.06
N ARG A 168 12.04 -10.66 10.77
CA ARG A 168 12.98 -10.36 9.68
C ARG A 168 12.89 -8.92 9.18
N HIS A 169 11.71 -8.29 9.30
CA HIS A 169 11.47 -6.97 8.72
C HIS A 169 10.74 -6.06 9.70
N PRO A 170 11.39 -4.99 10.18
CA PRO A 170 10.78 -4.01 11.09
C PRO A 170 9.89 -2.98 10.36
N VAL A 171 9.42 -3.28 9.14
CA VAL A 171 8.53 -2.38 8.38
C VAL A 171 7.08 -2.56 8.83
N PRO A 172 6.26 -1.48 8.79
CA PRO A 172 4.84 -1.57 9.09
C PRO A 172 4.12 -2.52 8.13
N ILE A 173 3.18 -3.30 8.67
CA ILE A 173 2.42 -4.30 7.90
C ILE A 173 0.95 -3.89 7.82
N ILE A 174 0.42 -3.87 6.60
CA ILE A 174 -1.00 -3.82 6.28
C ILE A 174 -1.40 -5.20 5.78
N VAL A 175 -2.63 -5.64 6.03
CA VAL A 175 -3.12 -6.92 5.51
C VAL A 175 -4.38 -6.71 4.69
N GLY A 176 -4.55 -7.50 3.63
CA GLY A 176 -5.70 -7.38 2.74
C GLY A 176 -6.09 -8.70 2.09
N GLY A 177 -7.16 -8.64 1.27
CA GLY A 177 -7.72 -9.82 0.63
C GLY A 177 -8.54 -10.69 1.57
N PHE A 178 -9.80 -10.94 1.16
CA PHE A 178 -10.81 -11.72 1.91
C PHE A 178 -11.18 -11.15 3.29
N VAL A 179 -10.96 -9.87 3.54
CA VAL A 179 -11.43 -9.20 4.75
C VAL A 179 -12.85 -8.71 4.50
N THR A 180 -13.83 -9.48 4.96
CA THR A 180 -15.27 -9.24 4.75
C THR A 180 -16.03 -9.04 6.06
N GLU A 181 -15.43 -9.45 7.19
CA GLU A 181 -16.06 -9.45 8.50
C GLU A 181 -15.21 -8.74 9.56
N PRO A 182 -15.83 -8.10 10.57
CA PRO A 182 -15.11 -7.40 11.63
C PRO A 182 -14.08 -8.27 12.38
N HIS A 183 -14.42 -9.52 12.67
CA HIS A 183 -13.53 -10.43 13.42
C HIS A 183 -12.22 -10.72 12.68
N GLN A 184 -12.21 -10.71 11.34
CA GLN A 184 -10.99 -10.89 10.53
C GLN A 184 -10.05 -9.69 10.66
N ARG A 185 -10.62 -8.47 10.70
CA ARG A 185 -9.88 -7.24 11.00
C ARG A 185 -9.24 -7.34 12.38
N GLU A 186 -10.03 -7.69 13.39
CA GLU A 186 -9.59 -7.79 14.78
C GLU A 186 -8.46 -8.82 14.94
N ALA A 187 -8.61 -10.00 14.36
CA ALA A 187 -7.58 -11.04 14.37
C ALA A 187 -6.26 -10.55 13.75
N ALA A 188 -6.32 -9.81 12.65
CA ALA A 188 -5.13 -9.26 12.02
C ALA A 188 -4.44 -8.20 12.89
N LEU A 189 -5.22 -7.27 13.46
CA LEU A 189 -4.69 -6.20 14.32
C LEU A 189 -4.07 -6.77 15.61
N GLN A 190 -4.70 -7.75 16.25
CA GLN A 190 -4.16 -8.44 17.43
C GLN A 190 -2.81 -9.13 17.16
N ARG A 191 -2.58 -9.55 15.91
CA ARG A 191 -1.31 -10.16 15.48
C ARG A 191 -0.29 -9.14 14.97
N GLY A 192 -0.58 -7.82 15.14
CA GLY A 192 0.36 -6.74 14.89
C GLY A 192 0.31 -6.16 13.48
N ALA A 193 -0.74 -6.45 12.69
CA ALA A 193 -1.04 -5.60 11.53
C ALA A 193 -1.40 -4.19 12.01
N ARG A 194 -0.91 -3.16 11.31
CA ARG A 194 -1.19 -1.76 11.64
C ARG A 194 -2.50 -1.28 11.01
N ALA A 195 -2.94 -1.92 9.94
CA ALA A 195 -4.22 -1.65 9.29
C ALA A 195 -4.63 -2.83 8.40
N ILE A 196 -5.89 -2.81 7.97
CA ILE A 196 -6.39 -3.66 6.90
C ILE A 196 -6.68 -2.86 5.63
N SER A 197 -6.61 -3.52 4.47
CA SER A 197 -7.12 -3.02 3.20
C SER A 197 -8.31 -3.89 2.76
N THR A 198 -9.48 -3.28 2.54
CA THR A 198 -10.68 -4.02 2.16
C THR A 198 -11.56 -3.26 1.18
N SER A 199 -12.21 -3.99 0.26
CA SER A 199 -13.27 -3.48 -0.61
C SER A 199 -14.68 -3.68 -0.03
N THR A 200 -14.78 -4.23 1.17
CA THR A 200 -16.06 -4.44 1.86
C THR A 200 -16.52 -3.12 2.48
N VAL A 201 -17.49 -2.48 1.85
CA VAL A 201 -17.98 -1.13 2.21
C VAL A 201 -18.48 -1.05 3.65
N SER A 202 -19.10 -2.11 4.17
CA SER A 202 -19.61 -2.17 5.54
C SER A 202 -18.51 -2.12 6.62
N LEU A 203 -17.24 -2.31 6.24
CA LEU A 203 -16.08 -2.19 7.13
C LEU A 203 -15.42 -0.81 7.08
N TRP A 204 -15.89 0.10 6.26
CA TRP A 204 -15.40 1.49 6.21
C TRP A 204 -16.18 2.34 7.22
N PRO A 205 -15.55 2.78 8.32
CA PRO A 205 -16.22 3.57 9.36
C PRO A 205 -16.57 4.99 8.92
#